data_67145dfce9938d01883282af67c26dcd
#
_entry.id   67145dfce9938d01883282af67c26dcd
#
_cell.length_a   1.000
_cell.length_b   1.000
_cell.length_c   1.000
_cell.angle_alpha   90.00
_cell.angle_beta   90.00
_cell.angle_gamma   90.00
#
_symmetry.space_group_name_H-M   'P 1'
#
loop_
_entity.id
_entity.type
_entity.pdbx_description
1 polymer ?
#
loop_
_entity_poly.entity_id
_entity_poly.type
_entity_poly.pdbx_seq_one_letter_code
_entity_poly.pdbx_strand_id
1 'polypeptide(L)'
;MGESSSEVSYFILEPKNFAEVTKLSDNIRKAWLKATLKEIKNLINNQTFLIDDQNEGEPVTPCMDVYKAKIRSDGSLDKLKLRILVRGYLQNNEMVGDTWSPTSSMRTLNYFLAYVAKHKARVHQLDFIGAFLQEKMKNIASVKFDRRYTDYFPEY
;
A
#
# COMPACT_ATOMS: atom_id res chain seq x y z
N MET A 1 26.78 32.12 -13.69
CA MET A 1 27.31 30.74 -13.59
C MET A 1 26.15 29.87 -13.16
N GLY A 2 25.51 29.23 -14.12
CA GLY A 2 24.36 28.36 -13.90
C GLY A 2 24.86 27.00 -13.48
N GLU A 3 24.47 26.55 -12.30
CA GLU A 3 24.62 25.14 -11.95
C GLU A 3 23.63 24.32 -12.78
N SER A 4 24.18 23.56 -13.69
CA SER A 4 23.48 22.54 -14.45
C SER A 4 22.89 21.54 -13.46
N SER A 5 21.58 21.58 -13.28
CA SER A 5 20.82 20.49 -12.70
C SER A 5 21.00 19.26 -13.59
N SER A 6 22.03 18.46 -13.27
CA SER A 6 22.23 17.17 -13.88
C SER A 6 20.93 16.38 -13.67
N GLU A 7 20.28 16.08 -14.78
CA GLU A 7 19.17 15.12 -14.87
C GLU A 7 19.67 13.78 -14.32
N VAL A 8 19.42 13.58 -13.05
CA VAL A 8 19.57 12.26 -12.46
C VAL A 8 18.35 11.48 -12.94
N SER A 9 18.49 10.87 -14.11
CA SER A 9 17.59 9.84 -14.57
C SER A 9 17.69 8.67 -13.59
N TYR A 10 16.98 8.78 -12.47
CA TYR A 10 16.89 7.71 -11.50
C TYR A 10 16.04 6.62 -12.13
N PHE A 11 16.68 5.59 -12.65
CA PHE A 11 16.11 4.26 -12.63
C PHE A 11 15.91 3.93 -11.15
N ILE A 12 14.78 4.37 -10.59
CA ILE A 12 14.43 4.05 -9.21
C ILE A 12 14.10 2.57 -9.22
N LEU A 13 15.07 1.77 -8.84
CA LEU A 13 14.88 0.36 -8.67
C LEU A 13 13.79 0.16 -7.61
N GLU A 14 12.63 -0.33 -8.02
CA GLU A 14 11.58 -0.73 -7.08
C GLU A 14 12.06 -2.00 -6.35
N PRO A 15 12.37 -1.93 -5.05
CA PRO A 15 12.79 -3.12 -4.31
C PRO A 15 11.64 -4.12 -4.21
N LYS A 16 11.95 -5.41 -4.28
CA LYS A 16 10.95 -6.48 -4.19
C LYS A 16 10.49 -6.77 -2.76
N ASN A 17 11.31 -6.40 -1.79
CA ASN A 17 11.06 -6.61 -0.37
C ASN A 17 11.94 -5.69 0.47
N PHE A 18 11.71 -5.67 1.80
CA PHE A 18 12.47 -4.83 2.70
C PHE A 18 13.97 -5.17 2.77
N ALA A 19 14.34 -6.45 2.56
CA ALA A 19 15.74 -6.84 2.49
C ALA A 19 16.51 -6.19 1.34
N GLU A 20 15.85 -5.92 0.23
CA GLU A 20 16.47 -5.20 -0.87
C GLU A 20 16.61 -3.71 -0.55
N VAL A 21 15.65 -3.11 0.15
CA VAL A 21 15.75 -1.72 0.63
C VAL A 21 17.02 -1.50 1.45
N THR A 22 17.34 -2.43 2.36
CA THR A 22 18.51 -2.31 3.25
C THR A 22 19.85 -2.35 2.51
N LYS A 23 19.88 -2.90 1.29
CA LYS A 23 21.08 -3.02 0.44
C LYS A 23 21.28 -1.85 -0.52
N LEU A 24 20.32 -0.94 -0.62
CA LEU A 24 20.40 0.22 -1.52
C LEU A 24 21.42 1.25 -1.01
N SER A 25 21.89 2.10 -1.92
CA SER A 25 22.74 3.24 -1.56
C SER A 25 22.02 4.19 -0.60
N ASP A 26 22.79 4.90 0.24
CA ASP A 26 22.27 5.64 1.39
C ASP A 26 21.11 6.60 1.05
N ASN A 27 21.23 7.36 -0.02
CA ASN A 27 20.20 8.34 -0.39
C ASN A 27 18.88 7.65 -0.82
N ILE A 28 18.97 6.61 -1.64
CA ILE A 28 17.82 5.86 -2.13
C ILE A 28 17.20 5.07 -0.96
N ARG A 29 18.04 4.45 -0.14
CA ARG A 29 17.60 3.72 1.06
C ARG A 29 16.83 4.63 2.00
N LYS A 30 17.34 5.81 2.35
CA LYS A 30 16.66 6.79 3.21
C LYS A 30 15.29 7.19 2.64
N ALA A 31 15.19 7.38 1.33
CA ALA A 31 13.92 7.72 0.69
C ALA A 31 12.88 6.60 0.81
N TRP A 32 13.29 5.33 0.61
CA TRP A 32 12.43 4.17 0.78
C TRP A 32 12.07 3.92 2.24
N LEU A 33 13.01 4.09 3.18
CA LEU A 33 12.73 3.99 4.63
C LEU A 33 11.68 5.03 5.05
N LYS A 34 11.76 6.26 4.54
CA LYS A 34 10.73 7.28 4.79
C LYS A 34 9.35 6.85 4.27
N ALA A 35 9.29 6.24 3.09
CA ALA A 35 8.03 5.72 2.53
C ALA A 35 7.49 4.54 3.37
N THR A 36 8.38 3.67 3.86
CA THR A 36 8.05 2.55 4.75
C THR A 36 7.48 3.05 6.07
N LEU A 37 8.16 3.98 6.72
CA LEU A 37 7.71 4.57 7.98
C LEU A 37 6.34 5.24 7.83
N LYS A 38 6.11 5.92 6.70
CA LYS A 38 4.80 6.53 6.42
C LYS A 38 3.67 5.51 6.38
N GLU A 39 3.90 4.36 5.76
CA GLU A 39 2.89 3.29 5.68
C GLU A 39 2.65 2.63 7.03
N ILE A 40 3.71 2.34 7.80
CA ILE A 40 3.60 1.79 9.16
C ILE A 40 2.77 2.74 10.04
N LYS A 41 3.10 4.04 10.04
CA LYS A 41 2.33 5.05 10.78
C LYS A 41 0.86 5.11 10.35
N ASN A 42 0.60 4.99 9.05
CA ASN A 42 -0.76 4.96 8.53
C ASN A 42 -1.56 3.76 9.06
N LEU A 43 -0.96 2.58 9.08
CA LEU A 43 -1.58 1.36 9.60
C LEU A 43 -1.85 1.46 11.12
N ILE A 44 -0.89 1.99 11.89
CA ILE A 44 -1.03 2.17 13.34
C ILE A 44 -2.10 3.21 13.66
N ASN A 45 -2.08 4.36 12.98
CA ASN A 45 -3.07 5.44 13.21
C ASN A 45 -4.50 5.01 12.89
N ASN A 46 -4.67 4.08 11.96
CA ASN A 46 -5.97 3.48 11.64
C ASN A 46 -6.29 2.26 12.52
N GLN A 47 -5.45 1.94 13.51
CA GLN A 47 -5.64 0.78 14.41
C GLN A 47 -5.85 -0.52 13.62
N THR A 48 -5.12 -0.68 12.51
CA THR A 48 -5.30 -1.80 11.56
C THR A 48 -4.87 -3.12 12.16
N PHE A 49 -3.92 -3.10 13.11
CA PHE A 49 -3.42 -4.28 13.82
C PHE A 49 -3.06 -3.95 15.26
N LEU A 50 -3.06 -4.98 16.09
CA LEU A 50 -2.49 -4.96 17.43
C LEU A 50 -1.22 -5.80 17.42
N ILE A 51 -0.19 -5.33 18.11
CA ILE A 51 1.01 -6.12 18.33
C ILE A 51 0.72 -7.06 19.48
N ASP A 52 0.90 -8.35 19.24
CA ASP A 52 0.70 -9.40 20.22
C ASP A 52 1.81 -10.45 20.12
N ASP A 53 2.06 -11.13 21.21
CA ASP A 53 2.98 -12.28 21.21
C ASP A 53 2.30 -13.44 20.47
N GLN A 54 3.09 -14.11 19.62
CA GLN A 54 2.58 -15.25 18.86
C GLN A 54 2.27 -16.40 19.82
N ASN A 55 1.00 -16.80 19.89
CA ASN A 55 0.61 -18.02 20.60
C ASN A 55 1.07 -19.26 19.80
N GLU A 56 1.64 -20.23 20.49
CA GLU A 56 2.05 -21.50 19.87
C GLU A 56 0.83 -22.21 19.26
N GLY A 57 0.94 -22.56 17.97
CA GLY A 57 -0.11 -23.29 17.24
C GLY A 57 -1.12 -22.42 16.48
N GLU A 58 -1.10 -21.10 16.64
CA GLU A 58 -1.95 -20.24 15.82
C GLU A 58 -1.45 -20.12 14.36
N PRO A 59 -2.34 -20.26 13.37
CA PRO A 59 -1.97 -20.06 11.99
C PRO A 59 -1.67 -18.59 11.74
N VAL A 60 -0.45 -18.27 11.32
CA VAL A 60 0.01 -16.91 11.05
C VAL A 60 0.18 -16.72 9.55
N THR A 61 -0.49 -15.72 9.00
CA THR A 61 -0.38 -15.38 7.58
C THR A 61 0.73 -14.37 7.34
N PRO A 62 1.72 -14.68 6.49
CA PRO A 62 2.80 -13.74 6.21
C PRO A 62 2.32 -12.54 5.41
N CYS A 63 2.90 -11.38 5.68
CA CYS A 63 2.76 -10.18 4.87
C CYS A 63 3.78 -10.15 3.72
N MET A 64 3.52 -9.33 2.73
CA MET A 64 4.44 -9.00 1.65
C MET A 64 4.46 -7.50 1.41
N ASP A 65 5.63 -7.01 1.02
CA ASP A 65 5.85 -5.61 0.70
C ASP A 65 5.71 -5.40 -0.80
N VAL A 66 5.02 -4.34 -1.17
CA VAL A 66 4.92 -3.89 -2.56
C VAL A 66 5.39 -2.44 -2.65
N TYR A 67 6.60 -2.26 -3.14
CA TYR A 67 7.24 -0.98 -3.37
C TYR A 67 6.89 -0.46 -4.76
N LYS A 68 6.46 0.79 -4.85
CA LYS A 68 6.14 1.45 -6.12
C LYS A 68 6.65 2.88 -6.17
N ALA A 69 7.36 3.22 -7.22
CA ALA A 69 7.69 4.58 -7.58
C ALA A 69 6.58 5.12 -8.49
N LYS A 70 5.92 6.19 -8.07
CA LYS A 70 4.97 6.89 -8.92
C LYS A 70 5.70 7.97 -9.70
N ILE A 71 5.53 7.94 -11.02
CA ILE A 71 6.13 8.88 -11.96
C ILE A 71 5.04 9.80 -12.49
N ARG A 72 5.35 11.09 -12.61
CA ARG A 72 4.49 12.09 -13.24
C ARG A 72 4.50 11.95 -14.76
N SER A 73 3.59 12.62 -15.43
CA SER A 73 3.52 12.66 -16.90
C SER A 73 4.76 13.25 -17.57
N ASP A 74 5.51 14.08 -16.86
CA ASP A 74 6.77 14.67 -17.30
C ASP A 74 8.00 13.75 -17.08
N GLY A 75 7.79 12.53 -16.58
CA GLY A 75 8.85 11.58 -16.26
C GLY A 75 9.52 11.78 -14.91
N SER A 76 9.21 12.84 -14.18
CA SER A 76 9.77 13.08 -12.84
C SER A 76 9.16 12.17 -11.77
N LEU A 77 9.92 11.88 -10.71
CA LEU A 77 9.41 11.14 -9.57
C LEU A 77 8.34 11.96 -8.83
N ASP A 78 7.12 11.41 -8.73
CA ASP A 78 6.07 11.98 -7.88
C ASP A 78 6.26 11.57 -6.42
N LYS A 79 6.24 10.27 -6.15
CA LYS A 79 6.42 9.73 -4.79
C LYS A 79 6.79 8.26 -4.78
N LEU A 80 7.49 7.87 -3.73
CA LEU A 80 7.69 6.47 -3.37
C LEU A 80 6.53 6.00 -2.48
N LYS A 81 6.02 4.81 -2.75
CA LYS A 81 4.92 4.23 -2.00
C LYS A 81 5.22 2.78 -1.64
N LEU A 82 5.03 2.44 -0.37
CA LEU A 82 4.94 1.06 0.10
C LEU A 82 3.46 0.69 0.29
N ARG A 83 3.13 -0.56 0.06
CA ARG A 83 1.93 -1.22 0.56
C ARG A 83 2.35 -2.51 1.24
N ILE A 84 1.90 -2.71 2.45
CA ILE A 84 2.05 -3.98 3.17
C ILE A 84 0.75 -4.75 2.96
N LEU A 85 0.86 -5.92 2.36
CA LEU A 85 -0.27 -6.76 1.97
C LEU A 85 -0.20 -8.09 2.71
N VAL A 86 -1.31 -8.53 3.27
CA VAL A 86 -1.45 -9.89 3.78
C VAL A 86 -1.58 -10.86 2.60
N ARG A 87 -0.86 -11.98 2.63
CA ARG A 87 -0.97 -13.03 1.60
C ARG A 87 -2.26 -13.83 1.80
N GLY A 88 -3.39 -13.21 1.51
CA GLY A 88 -4.72 -13.78 1.75
C GLY A 88 -4.97 -15.15 1.10
N TYR A 89 -4.27 -15.46 -0.01
CA TYR A 89 -4.35 -16.78 -0.65
C TYR A 89 -3.75 -17.92 0.18
N LEU A 90 -3.03 -17.60 1.25
CA LEU A 90 -2.51 -18.56 2.23
C LEU A 90 -3.42 -18.73 3.45
N GLN A 91 -4.47 -17.92 3.57
CA GLN A 91 -5.44 -18.04 4.64
C GLN A 91 -6.40 -19.22 4.38
N ASN A 92 -6.90 -19.82 5.46
CA ASN A 92 -7.96 -20.83 5.33
C ASN A 92 -9.25 -20.16 4.86
N ASN A 93 -9.82 -20.65 3.75
CA ASN A 93 -11.03 -20.10 3.14
C ASN A 93 -12.24 -20.09 4.10
N GLU A 94 -12.30 -21.02 5.05
CA GLU A 94 -13.36 -21.07 6.04
C GLU A 94 -13.40 -19.85 6.96
N MET A 95 -12.25 -19.16 7.15
CA MET A 95 -12.14 -17.98 8.00
C MET A 95 -12.40 -16.66 7.26
N VAL A 96 -12.26 -16.65 5.93
CA VAL A 96 -12.25 -15.41 5.15
C VAL A 96 -13.65 -15.00 4.67
N GLY A 97 -14.56 -15.94 4.52
CA GLY A 97 -15.91 -15.67 4.01
C GLY A 97 -15.93 -15.21 2.54
N ASP A 98 -17.01 -14.53 2.15
CA ASP A 98 -17.16 -14.01 0.78
C ASP A 98 -16.29 -12.77 0.59
N THR A 99 -15.32 -12.88 -0.32
CA THR A 99 -14.38 -11.81 -0.67
C THR A 99 -14.78 -11.04 -1.94
N TRP A 100 -15.90 -11.41 -2.57
CA TRP A 100 -16.33 -10.76 -3.78
C TRP A 100 -16.96 -9.38 -3.49
N SER A 101 -16.53 -8.36 -4.22
CA SER A 101 -17.14 -7.04 -4.19
C SER A 101 -17.44 -6.57 -5.61
N PRO A 102 -18.69 -6.19 -5.91
CA PRO A 102 -19.06 -5.75 -7.25
C PRO A 102 -18.38 -4.43 -7.60
N THR A 103 -17.72 -4.42 -8.75
CA THR A 103 -17.19 -3.20 -9.36
C THR A 103 -18.00 -2.86 -10.60
N SER A 104 -18.21 -1.56 -10.84
CA SER A 104 -18.94 -1.11 -12.03
C SER A 104 -18.21 -1.50 -13.30
N SER A 105 -18.95 -2.08 -14.27
CA SER A 105 -18.39 -2.38 -15.58
C SER A 105 -18.13 -1.09 -16.37
N MET A 106 -17.20 -1.13 -17.33
CA MET A 106 -16.96 0.00 -18.23
C MET A 106 -18.23 0.39 -19.02
N ARG A 107 -19.09 -0.58 -19.34
CA ARG A 107 -20.37 -0.31 -20.00
C ARG A 107 -21.29 0.52 -19.12
N THR A 108 -21.39 0.17 -17.84
CA THR A 108 -22.18 0.94 -16.87
C THR A 108 -21.65 2.35 -16.71
N LEU A 109 -20.34 2.53 -16.65
CA LEU A 109 -19.71 3.86 -16.58
C LEU A 109 -20.02 4.68 -17.82
N ASN A 110 -19.89 4.11 -19.03
CA ASN A 110 -20.17 4.80 -20.27
C ASN A 110 -21.65 5.21 -20.38
N TYR A 111 -22.57 4.32 -19.96
CA TYR A 111 -23.99 4.66 -19.91
C TYR A 111 -24.29 5.80 -18.95
N PHE A 112 -23.67 5.77 -17.76
CA PHE A 112 -23.77 6.84 -16.78
C PHE A 112 -23.27 8.18 -17.34
N LEU A 113 -22.10 8.19 -18.00
CA LEU A 113 -21.55 9.42 -18.60
C LEU A 113 -22.46 9.97 -19.73
N ALA A 114 -23.02 9.08 -20.57
CA ALA A 114 -23.97 9.50 -21.60
C ALA A 114 -25.26 10.09 -21.00
N TYR A 115 -25.76 9.49 -19.92
CA TYR A 115 -26.91 10.02 -19.18
C TYR A 115 -26.63 11.42 -18.60
N VAL A 116 -25.47 11.56 -17.95
CA VAL A 116 -25.00 12.84 -17.39
C VAL A 116 -24.93 13.92 -18.47
N ALA A 117 -24.33 13.60 -19.62
CA ALA A 117 -24.19 14.53 -20.73
C ALA A 117 -25.56 14.95 -21.28
N LYS A 118 -26.47 13.97 -21.49
CA LYS A 118 -27.84 14.25 -22.01
C LYS A 118 -28.64 15.15 -21.08
N HIS A 119 -28.53 14.92 -19.76
CA HIS A 119 -29.34 15.66 -18.78
C HIS A 119 -28.62 16.87 -18.18
N LYS A 120 -27.37 17.17 -18.63
CA LYS A 120 -26.51 18.24 -18.09
C LYS A 120 -26.40 18.17 -16.56
N ALA A 121 -26.35 16.93 -16.02
CA ALA A 121 -26.28 16.68 -14.59
C ALA A 121 -24.88 17.03 -14.04
N ARG A 122 -24.82 17.42 -12.78
CA ARG A 122 -23.53 17.59 -12.08
C ARG A 122 -23.05 16.25 -11.58
N VAL A 123 -21.73 15.98 -11.74
CA VAL A 123 -21.08 14.77 -11.25
C VAL A 123 -20.12 15.15 -10.14
N HIS A 124 -20.15 14.41 -9.04
CA HIS A 124 -19.17 14.49 -7.96
C HIS A 124 -18.42 13.17 -7.91
N GLN A 125 -17.09 13.25 -7.85
CA GLN A 125 -16.25 12.11 -7.63
C GLN A 125 -15.68 12.17 -6.21
N LEU A 126 -15.80 11.07 -5.47
CA LEU A 126 -15.27 10.92 -4.13
C LEU A 126 -14.27 9.78 -4.11
N ASP A 127 -13.19 9.94 -3.38
CA ASP A 127 -12.21 8.90 -3.11
C ASP A 127 -11.99 8.80 -1.59
N PHE A 128 -12.16 7.59 -1.05
CA PHE A 128 -11.98 7.35 0.37
C PHE A 128 -10.53 6.96 0.66
N ILE A 129 -9.84 7.79 1.42
CA ILE A 129 -8.47 7.50 1.86
C ILE A 129 -8.52 6.32 2.83
N GLY A 130 -7.82 5.23 2.46
CA GLY A 130 -7.74 4.05 3.31
C GLY A 130 -9.09 3.36 3.57
N ALA A 131 -10.00 3.33 2.58
CA ALA A 131 -11.35 2.79 2.72
C ALA A 131 -11.39 1.41 3.41
N PHE A 132 -10.49 0.50 3.04
CA PHE A 132 -10.41 -0.83 3.64
C PHE A 132 -9.96 -0.83 5.11
N LEU A 133 -9.28 0.22 5.56
CA LEU A 133 -8.80 0.34 6.94
C LEU A 133 -9.85 0.92 7.89
N GLN A 134 -10.98 1.36 7.37
CA GLN A 134 -12.05 1.97 8.17
C GLN A 134 -13.10 0.97 8.60
N GLU A 135 -13.12 -0.22 7.99
CA GLU A 135 -14.04 -1.29 8.36
C GLU A 135 -13.36 -2.28 9.32
N LYS A 136 -14.08 -2.67 10.37
CA LYS A 136 -13.58 -3.65 11.34
C LYS A 136 -13.69 -5.05 10.78
N MET A 137 -12.63 -5.83 10.90
CA MET A 137 -12.68 -7.26 10.57
C MET A 137 -13.63 -7.99 11.55
N LYS A 138 -14.48 -8.86 10.99
CA LYS A 138 -15.36 -9.73 11.80
C LYS A 138 -14.57 -10.81 12.52
N ASN A 139 -13.57 -11.37 11.82
CA ASN A 139 -12.69 -12.41 12.35
C ASN A 139 -11.27 -11.85 12.45
N ILE A 140 -10.66 -11.99 13.61
CA ILE A 140 -9.26 -11.58 13.82
C ILE A 140 -8.36 -12.60 13.13
N ALA A 141 -7.37 -12.12 12.39
CA ALA A 141 -6.37 -12.95 11.73
C ALA A 141 -4.97 -12.54 12.18
N SER A 142 -4.19 -13.50 12.62
CA SER A 142 -2.79 -13.28 12.98
C SER A 142 -1.93 -13.13 11.74
N VAL A 143 -1.14 -12.04 11.68
CA VAL A 143 -0.30 -11.71 10.54
C VAL A 143 1.16 -11.54 10.97
N LYS A 144 2.08 -11.89 10.08
CA LYS A 144 3.52 -11.77 10.33
C LYS A 144 4.14 -10.74 9.39
N PHE A 145 4.67 -9.68 9.99
CA PHE A 145 5.46 -8.67 9.29
C PHE A 145 6.93 -9.11 9.12
N ASP A 146 7.66 -8.39 8.26
CA ASP A 146 9.10 -8.61 8.13
C ASP A 146 9.80 -8.19 9.44
N ARG A 147 10.52 -9.15 10.06
CA ARG A 147 11.21 -8.93 11.34
C ARG A 147 12.17 -7.74 11.31
N ARG A 148 12.75 -7.44 10.14
CA ARG A 148 13.69 -6.32 9.99
C ARG A 148 13.08 -4.95 10.22
N TYR A 149 11.76 -4.83 10.24
CA TYR A 149 11.11 -3.57 10.60
C TYR A 149 11.45 -3.14 12.02
N THR A 150 11.59 -4.07 12.97
CA THR A 150 11.95 -3.74 14.36
C THR A 150 13.38 -3.19 14.49
N ASP A 151 14.30 -3.55 13.58
CA ASP A 151 15.67 -3.04 13.58
C ASP A 151 15.76 -1.59 13.11
N TYR A 152 14.82 -1.15 12.26
CA TYR A 152 14.80 0.19 11.67
C TYR A 152 13.76 1.12 12.29
N PHE A 153 12.76 0.57 12.93
CA PHE A 153 11.64 1.30 13.54
C PHE A 153 11.31 0.70 14.91
N PRO A 154 12.25 0.76 15.88
CA PRO A 154 12.13 0.11 17.19
C PRO A 154 10.98 0.68 18.04
N GLU A 155 10.46 1.83 17.70
CA GLU A 155 9.32 2.45 18.38
C GLU A 155 7.95 1.89 17.97
N TYR A 156 7.92 0.96 16.99
CA TYR A 156 6.69 0.37 16.46
C TYR A 156 6.67 -1.15 16.51
#